data_727a278cfab9ba7e60c2f764ac140a5d
#
_entry.id   727a278cfab9ba7e60c2f764ac140a5d
#
_cell.length_a   1.000
_cell.length_b   1.000
_cell.length_c   1.000
_cell.angle_alpha   90.00
_cell.angle_beta   90.00
_cell.angle_gamma   90.00
#
_symmetry.space_group_name_H-M   'P 1'
#
loop_
_entity.id
_entity.type
_entity.pdbx_description
1 polymer ?
#
loop_
_entity_poly.entity_id
_entity_poly.type
_entity_poly.pdbx_seq_one_letter_code
_entity_poly.pdbx_strand_id
1 'polypeptide(L)' 'MEDFFVGCLVEAFGLTKEELNGQRGKVVGVRGERVEVDLDGVKALRPGNLKLVE' A
#
# COMPACT_ATOMS: atom_id res chain seq x y z
N MET A 1 7.44 3.29 13.98
CA MET A 1 7.59 3.20 12.51
C MET A 1 6.94 1.92 12.04
N GLU A 2 6.07 2.02 11.05
CA GLU A 2 5.40 0.84 10.52
C GLU A 2 6.30 0.16 9.50
N ASP A 3 6.45 -1.14 9.65
CA ASP A 3 7.22 -1.94 8.70
C ASP A 3 6.27 -2.71 7.80
N PHE A 4 6.40 -2.47 6.52
CA PHE A 4 5.62 -3.18 5.52
C PHE A 4 6.49 -4.30 4.95
N PHE A 5 5.89 -5.45 4.76
CA PHE A 5 6.61 -6.60 4.21
C PHE A 5 5.71 -7.35 3.24
N VAL A 6 6.31 -8.10 2.35
CA VAL A 6 5.59 -8.87 1.33
C VAL A 6 4.60 -9.82 2.01
N GLY A 7 3.37 -9.74 1.56
CA GLY A 7 2.29 -10.58 2.10
C GLY A 7 1.39 -9.90 3.12
N CYS A 8 1.82 -8.76 3.70
CA CYS A 8 0.96 -8.09 4.67
C CYS A 8 -0.18 -7.34 3.95
N LEU A 9 -1.30 -7.20 4.66
CA LEU A 9 -2.47 -6.50 4.13
C LEU A 9 -2.40 -5.04 4.54
N VAL A 10 -2.60 -4.16 3.58
CA VAL A 10 -2.58 -2.72 3.82
C VAL A 10 -3.78 -2.06 3.18
N GLU A 11 -4.08 -0.85 3.65
CA GLU A 11 -5.15 -0.04 3.08
C GLU A 11 -4.55 1.29 2.62
N ALA A 12 -4.90 1.71 1.41
CA ALA A 12 -4.43 2.96 0.85
C ALA A 12 -5.29 4.13 1.35
N PHE A 13 -4.66 5.26 1.58
CA PHE A 13 -5.37 6.46 1.99
C PHE A 13 -4.58 7.71 1.60
N GLY A 14 -5.28 8.84 1.54
CA GLY A 14 -4.63 10.12 1.28
C GLY A 14 -4.07 10.29 -0.12
N LEU A 15 -4.55 9.50 -1.07
CA LEU A 15 -4.08 9.56 -2.45
C LEU A 15 -4.89 10.56 -3.26
N THR A 16 -4.22 11.15 -4.27
CA THR A 16 -4.88 12.06 -5.19
C THR A 16 -5.97 11.35 -5.99
N LYS A 17 -5.71 10.10 -6.35
CA LYS A 17 -6.73 9.27 -6.99
C LYS A 17 -7.67 8.72 -5.93
N GLU A 18 -8.80 9.38 -5.76
CA GLU A 18 -9.74 9.03 -4.71
C GLU A 18 -10.27 7.61 -4.80
N GLU A 19 -10.35 7.06 -5.99
CA GLU A 19 -10.83 5.70 -6.19
C GLU A 19 -9.93 4.65 -5.54
N LEU A 20 -8.68 4.99 -5.26
CA LEU A 20 -7.75 4.08 -4.60
C LEU A 20 -7.84 4.16 -3.07
N ASN A 21 -8.38 5.28 -2.56
CA ASN A 21 -8.49 5.45 -1.11
C ASN A 21 -9.50 4.47 -0.53
N GLY A 22 -9.09 3.79 0.53
CA GLY A 22 -9.93 2.79 1.18
C GLY A 22 -9.79 1.40 0.60
N GLN A 23 -9.07 1.25 -0.52
CA GLN A 23 -8.84 -0.07 -1.08
C GLN A 23 -7.78 -0.80 -0.27
N ARG A 24 -7.95 -2.09 -0.13
CA ARG A 24 -7.04 -2.95 0.60
C ARG A 24 -6.38 -3.93 -0.34
N GLY A 25 -5.12 -4.19 -0.11
CA GLY A 25 -4.39 -5.14 -0.92
C GLY A 25 -3.17 -5.65 -0.19
N LYS A 26 -2.56 -6.67 -0.76
CA LYS A 26 -1.35 -7.24 -0.17
C LYS A 26 -0.12 -6.59 -0.76
N VAL A 27 0.89 -6.41 0.08
CA VAL A 27 2.19 -5.94 -0.36
C VAL A 27 2.86 -7.06 -1.15
N VAL A 28 3.30 -6.71 -2.36
CA VAL A 28 3.96 -7.68 -3.24
C VAL A 28 5.45 -7.39 -3.41
N GLY A 29 5.90 -6.24 -2.95
CA GLY A 29 7.32 -5.90 -3.01
C GLY A 29 7.59 -4.60 -2.29
N VAL A 30 8.85 -4.37 -1.97
CA VAL A 30 9.29 -3.10 -1.39
C VAL A 30 10.52 -2.66 -2.18
N ARG A 31 10.48 -1.43 -2.70
CA ARG A 31 11.57 -0.88 -3.48
C ARG A 31 11.92 0.51 -2.96
N GLY A 32 13.05 0.60 -2.26
CA GLY A 32 13.48 1.85 -1.69
C GLY A 32 12.40 2.43 -0.78
N GLU A 33 11.93 3.62 -1.12
CA GLU A 33 10.90 4.31 -0.34
C GLU A 33 9.48 3.97 -0.78
N ARG A 34 9.33 3.08 -1.74
CA ARG A 34 8.02 2.73 -2.28
C ARG A 34 7.64 1.30 -1.92
N VAL A 35 6.38 1.12 -1.63
CA VAL A 35 5.80 -0.19 -1.33
C VAL A 35 4.89 -0.56 -2.50
N GLU A 36 5.14 -1.72 -3.08
CA GLU A 36 4.32 -2.21 -4.19
C GLU A 36 3.16 -3.01 -3.62
N VAL A 37 1.95 -2.60 -3.96
CA VAL A 37 0.73 -3.18 -3.41
C VAL A 37 -0.20 -3.58 -4.56
N ASP A 38 -0.82 -4.72 -4.43
CA ASP A 38 -1.79 -5.19 -5.40
C ASP A 38 -3.17 -4.62 -5.08
N LEU A 39 -3.50 -3.52 -5.76
CA LEU A 39 -4.77 -2.82 -5.60
C LEU A 39 -5.48 -2.72 -6.95
N ASP A 40 -5.93 -3.78 -7.52
CA ASP A 40 -6.46 -3.75 -8.87
C ASP A 40 -5.32 -3.44 -9.85
N GLY A 41 -4.29 -4.27 -9.75
CA GLY A 41 -3.02 -4.06 -10.42
C GLY A 41 -1.99 -3.53 -9.44
N VAL A 42 -0.73 -3.80 -9.71
CA VAL A 42 0.34 -3.41 -8.80
C VAL A 42 0.58 -1.91 -8.85
N LYS A 43 0.55 -1.27 -7.69
CA LYS A 43 0.82 0.16 -7.54
C LYS A 43 1.98 0.35 -6.58
N ALA A 44 2.88 1.27 -6.91
CA ALA A 44 3.99 1.63 -6.04
C ALA A 44 3.58 2.88 -5.26
N LEU A 45 3.39 2.75 -3.97
CA LEU A 45 2.88 3.81 -3.10
C LEU A 45 3.87 4.10 -1.98
N ARG A 46 3.82 5.32 -1.48
CA ARG A 46 4.65 5.69 -0.34
C ARG A 46 4.08 5.08 0.93
N PRO A 47 4.95 4.68 1.88
CA PRO A 47 4.47 4.13 3.16
C PRO A 47 3.51 5.06 3.89
N GLY A 48 3.68 6.37 3.76
CA GLY A 48 2.81 7.35 4.39
C GLY A 48 1.37 7.34 3.86
N ASN A 49 1.14 6.68 2.74
CA ASN A 49 -0.20 6.54 2.16
C ASN A 49 -0.78 5.14 2.38
N LEU A 50 -0.14 4.37 3.25
CA LEU A 50 -0.57 2.99 3.54
C LEU A 50 -0.66 2.80 5.04
N LYS A 51 -1.63 2.00 5.46
CA LYS A 51 -1.72 1.58 6.86
C LYS A 51 -1.94 0.10 6.92
N LEU A 52 -1.39 -0.54 7.95
CA LEU A 52 -1.56 -1.97 8.16
C LEU A 52 -3.00 -2.27 8.54
N VAL A 53 -3.52 -3.33 7.97
CA VAL A 53 -4.85 -3.83 8.31
C VAL A 53 -4.66 -5.10 9.13
N GLU A 54 -5.26 -5.13 10.28
CA GLU A 54 -5.19 -6.28 11.17
C GLU A 54 -6.41 -7.17 11.05
#